data_c8a2e10790b2bef3525bc6b6709e118e
#
_entry.id   c8a2e10790b2bef3525bc6b6709e118e
#
_cell.length_a   1.000
_cell.length_b   1.000
_cell.length_c   1.000
_cell.angle_alpha   90.00
_cell.angle_beta   90.00
_cell.angle_gamma   90.00
#
_symmetry.space_group_name_H-M   'P 1'
#
loop_
_entity.id
_entity.type
_entity.pdbx_description
1 polymer ?
#
loop_
_entity_poly.entity_id
_entity_poly.type
_entity_poly.pdbx_seq_one_letter_code
_entity_poly.pdbx_strand_id
1 'polypeptide(L)'
;MQRGKDVLLVFDDLTKHAWAYRQLSLLLDRPPGREAYPGDIFYMHTQLMEQAGCFNERHGSGTMTFMALADTQQGDLTGYIPSNLISMCDGQIILSNSMFAEGIRPAIDPQMSLSIVGGRSHLPILRDLSVNVRTRHAAYLEIEQLSRLSSLSDDAKQIMLRGEAIREIFHQGHHMLCSVAELVLLLYALREGYLDDLPLESKRAFCSLIGDFARDMHPGLVRHIEQVEELTPDTEDGIRQILKDWQAQENHDVEELAEEEGCS
;
A
#
# COMPACT_ATOMS: atom_id res chain seq x y z
N MET A 1 4.06 22.61 11.68
CA MET A 1 3.87 22.00 12.98
C MET A 1 3.55 23.02 14.08
N GLN A 2 4.43 23.95 14.45
CA GLN A 2 4.19 24.96 15.53
C GLN A 2 2.95 25.87 15.34
N ARG A 3 2.38 25.92 14.15
CA ARG A 3 1.14 26.67 13.82
C ARG A 3 -0.12 25.80 13.86
N GLY A 4 -0.05 24.63 14.48
CA GLY A 4 -1.17 23.68 14.52
C GLY A 4 -1.51 23.03 13.18
N LYS A 5 -0.54 22.93 12.25
CA LYS A 5 -0.75 22.32 10.94
C LYS A 5 -0.01 21.00 10.84
N ASP A 6 -0.59 20.08 10.11
CA ASP A 6 0.05 18.82 9.74
C ASP A 6 0.99 19.05 8.55
N VAL A 7 2.18 18.45 8.63
CA VAL A 7 3.26 18.63 7.65
C VAL A 7 3.77 17.28 7.20
N LEU A 8 3.85 17.06 5.90
CA LEU A 8 4.61 15.95 5.31
C LEU A 8 5.93 16.50 4.76
N LEU A 9 7.04 15.96 5.24
CA LEU A 9 8.38 16.30 4.78
C LEU A 9 9.01 15.09 4.09
N VAL A 10 9.35 15.25 2.81
CA VAL A 10 9.98 14.20 2.00
C VAL A 10 11.43 14.60 1.69
N PHE A 11 12.38 13.75 2.05
CA PHE A 11 13.80 13.90 1.70
C PHE A 11 14.19 12.92 0.60
N ASP A 12 14.51 13.44 -0.58
CA ASP A 12 15.00 12.70 -1.73
C ASP A 12 16.47 13.13 -2.00
N ASP A 13 17.50 12.41 -1.55
CA ASP A 13 17.45 11.24 -0.67
C ASP A 13 18.57 11.34 0.42
N LEU A 14 18.43 10.57 1.46
CA LEU A 14 19.41 10.56 2.55
C LEU A 14 20.70 9.80 2.20
N THR A 15 20.71 8.98 1.18
CA THR A 15 21.94 8.34 0.67
C THR A 15 22.87 9.37 0.05
N LYS A 16 22.33 10.29 -0.77
CA LYS A 16 23.10 11.41 -1.35
C LYS A 16 23.55 12.40 -0.27
N HIS A 17 22.70 12.64 0.74
CA HIS A 17 23.11 13.41 1.91
C HIS A 17 24.31 12.79 2.61
N ALA A 18 24.29 11.46 2.83
CA ALA A 18 25.42 10.75 3.42
C ALA A 18 26.70 10.85 2.57
N TRP A 19 26.58 10.76 1.24
CA TRP A 19 27.73 10.92 0.34
C TRP A 19 28.33 12.31 0.42
N ALA A 20 27.50 13.34 0.40
CA ALA A 20 27.96 14.73 0.54
C ALA A 20 28.65 14.95 1.90
N TYR A 21 28.09 14.43 2.98
CA TYR A 21 28.68 14.53 4.31
C TYR A 21 30.01 13.78 4.42
N ARG A 22 30.12 12.61 3.80
CA ARG A 22 31.38 11.86 3.69
C ARG A 22 32.45 12.67 2.96
N GLN A 23 32.12 13.28 1.81
CA GLN A 23 33.06 14.10 1.06
C GLN A 23 33.54 15.30 1.87
N LEU A 24 32.64 16.02 2.53
CA LEU A 24 33.00 17.15 3.39
C LEU A 24 33.89 16.73 4.55
N SER A 25 33.62 15.59 5.16
CA SER A 25 34.41 15.08 6.28
C SER A 25 35.83 14.69 5.85
N LEU A 26 35.96 14.09 4.67
CA LEU A 26 37.28 13.76 4.10
C LEU A 26 38.08 15.01 3.74
N LEU A 27 37.44 16.05 3.20
CA LEU A 27 38.10 17.34 2.93
C LEU A 27 38.55 18.07 4.20
N LEU A 28 37.92 17.78 5.34
CA LEU A 28 38.28 18.32 6.64
C LEU A 28 39.26 17.43 7.40
N ASP A 29 39.88 16.45 6.73
CA ASP A 29 40.83 15.48 7.32
C ASP A 29 40.28 14.73 8.54
N ARG A 30 38.94 14.53 8.62
CA ARG A 30 38.33 13.70 9.67
C ARG A 30 38.64 12.23 9.43
N PRO A 31 38.98 11.46 10.46
CA PRO A 31 39.27 10.04 10.30
C PRO A 31 38.04 9.28 9.78
N PRO A 32 38.16 8.53 8.67
CA PRO A 32 37.06 7.76 8.13
C PRO A 32 36.76 6.53 8.96
N GLY A 33 35.48 6.20 9.11
CA GLY A 33 34.98 4.97 9.67
C GLY A 33 34.60 3.91 8.62
N ARG A 34 33.59 3.10 8.90
CA ARG A 34 33.09 2.06 8.00
C ARG A 34 32.65 2.70 6.67
N GLU A 35 33.01 2.08 5.53
CA GLU A 35 32.74 2.55 4.17
C GLU A 35 33.19 3.99 3.91
N ALA A 36 34.24 4.42 4.63
CA ALA A 36 34.77 5.79 4.61
C ALA A 36 33.77 6.89 5.07
N TYR A 37 32.66 6.52 5.67
CA TYR A 37 31.76 7.49 6.31
C TYR A 37 32.37 7.97 7.65
N PRO A 38 32.13 9.24 8.03
CA PRO A 38 32.50 9.71 9.36
C PRO A 38 31.68 8.99 10.43
N GLY A 39 32.29 8.77 11.61
CA GLY A 39 31.65 8.00 12.68
C GLY A 39 30.36 8.60 13.23
N ASP A 40 30.09 9.87 12.98
CA ASP A 40 28.91 10.60 13.42
C ASP A 40 27.75 10.64 12.38
N ILE A 41 27.87 9.95 11.23
CA ILE A 41 26.83 9.97 10.19
C ILE A 41 25.48 9.53 10.71
N PHE A 42 25.43 8.53 11.59
CA PHE A 42 24.18 8.04 12.18
C PHE A 42 23.54 9.11 13.06
N TYR A 43 24.34 9.79 13.86
CA TYR A 43 23.87 10.88 14.70
C TYR A 43 23.28 12.01 13.86
N MET A 44 23.88 12.36 12.74
CA MET A 44 23.35 13.38 11.82
C MET A 44 21.99 13.00 11.24
N HIS A 45 21.81 11.75 10.83
CA HIS A 45 20.50 11.29 10.34
C HIS A 45 19.47 11.22 11.46
N THR A 46 19.82 10.67 12.62
CA THR A 46 18.94 10.62 13.80
C THR A 46 18.47 12.02 14.19
N GLN A 47 19.39 12.98 14.29
CA GLN A 47 19.08 14.38 14.64
C GLN A 47 18.10 15.04 13.67
N LEU A 48 18.21 14.69 12.36
CA LEU A 48 17.31 15.17 11.34
C LEU A 48 15.91 14.55 11.47
N MET A 49 15.83 13.25 11.68
CA MET A 49 14.58 12.50 11.74
C MET A 49 13.81 12.73 13.05
N GLU A 50 14.49 12.89 14.17
CA GLU A 50 13.87 13.16 15.48
C GLU A 50 13.20 14.55 15.57
N GLN A 51 13.36 15.40 14.57
CA GLN A 51 12.60 16.65 14.48
C GLN A 51 11.15 16.42 14.06
N ALA A 52 10.82 15.26 13.50
CA ALA A 52 9.45 14.87 13.23
C ALA A 52 8.74 14.42 14.52
N GLY A 53 7.45 14.67 14.61
CA GLY A 53 6.68 14.26 15.77
C GLY A 53 5.31 14.92 15.82
N CYS A 54 4.63 14.74 16.95
CA CYS A 54 3.34 15.32 17.22
C CYS A 54 3.44 16.25 18.43
N PHE A 55 3.04 17.50 18.27
CA PHE A 55 2.97 18.43 19.37
C PHE A 55 1.69 18.23 20.20
N ASN A 56 1.82 18.38 21.50
CA ASN A 56 0.67 18.39 22.40
C ASN A 56 -0.12 19.71 22.25
N GLU A 57 -1.28 19.76 22.86
CA GLU A 57 -2.18 20.94 22.83
C GLU A 57 -1.50 22.25 23.27
N ARG A 58 -0.57 22.17 24.22
CA ARG A 58 0.18 23.37 24.73
C ARG A 58 1.11 23.97 23.67
N HIS A 59 1.50 23.19 22.66
CA HIS A 59 2.42 23.59 21.60
C HIS A 59 1.76 23.64 20.22
N GLY A 60 0.40 23.62 20.17
CA GLY A 60 -0.36 23.84 18.95
C GLY A 60 -0.89 22.57 18.25
N SER A 61 -0.72 21.39 18.80
CA SER A 61 -1.28 20.11 18.29
C SER A 61 -0.91 19.74 16.84
N GLY A 62 0.05 20.41 16.24
CA GLY A 62 0.47 20.13 14.87
C GLY A 62 1.36 18.88 14.79
N THR A 63 1.29 18.16 13.65
CA THR A 63 2.10 16.97 13.40
C THR A 63 3.13 17.17 12.29
N MET A 64 4.19 16.36 12.29
CA MET A 64 5.13 16.27 11.18
C MET A 64 5.45 14.81 10.91
N THR A 65 5.14 14.38 9.69
CA THR A 65 5.57 13.08 9.17
C THR A 65 6.82 13.28 8.33
N PHE A 66 7.86 12.50 8.63
CA PHE A 66 9.12 12.52 7.91
C PHE A 66 9.20 11.28 7.02
N MET A 67 9.32 11.47 5.72
CA MET A 67 9.53 10.42 4.73
C MET A 67 10.94 10.54 4.15
N ALA A 68 11.82 9.64 4.56
CA ALA A 68 13.19 9.55 4.07
C ALA A 68 13.26 8.56 2.91
N LEU A 69 13.72 9.00 1.75
CA LEU A 69 14.11 8.09 0.68
C LEU A 69 15.56 7.68 0.88
N ALA A 70 15.84 6.42 0.61
CA ALA A 70 17.21 5.88 0.60
C ALA A 70 17.40 4.97 -0.60
N ASP A 71 18.55 5.09 -1.25
CA ASP A 71 18.93 4.20 -2.33
C ASP A 71 19.57 2.93 -1.75
N THR A 72 19.10 1.78 -2.21
CA THR A 72 19.67 0.48 -1.88
C THR A 72 20.48 -0.04 -3.06
N GLN A 73 21.74 -0.38 -2.83
CA GLN A 73 22.56 -0.97 -3.89
C GLN A 73 22.01 -2.35 -4.27
N GLN A 74 21.34 -2.44 -5.42
CA GLN A 74 20.74 -3.69 -5.93
C GLN A 74 19.73 -4.36 -4.97
N GLY A 75 19.04 -3.59 -4.13
CA GLY A 75 18.08 -4.13 -3.15
C GLY A 75 18.69 -4.61 -1.84
N ASP A 76 19.99 -4.37 -1.60
CA ASP A 76 20.64 -4.73 -0.35
C ASP A 76 20.24 -3.77 0.78
N LEU A 77 19.38 -4.25 1.67
CA LEU A 77 18.92 -3.53 2.86
C LEU A 77 19.95 -3.59 4.01
N THR A 78 20.98 -4.44 3.90
CA THR A 78 22.01 -4.60 4.95
C THR A 78 23.16 -3.61 4.83
N GLY A 79 23.17 -2.81 3.76
CA GLY A 79 24.12 -1.73 3.54
C GLY A 79 24.16 -0.76 4.73
N TYR A 80 25.29 -0.07 4.90
CA TYR A 80 25.56 0.75 6.09
C TYR A 80 24.53 1.87 6.32
N ILE A 81 24.12 2.58 5.27
CA ILE A 81 23.13 3.66 5.38
C ILE A 81 21.70 3.11 5.45
N PRO A 82 21.23 2.21 4.55
CA PRO A 82 19.88 1.67 4.64
C PRO A 82 19.57 1.00 5.98
N SER A 83 20.44 0.13 6.48
CA SER A 83 20.21 -0.57 7.75
C SER A 83 20.10 0.37 8.94
N ASN A 84 20.87 1.46 8.94
CA ASN A 84 20.77 2.48 9.97
C ASN A 84 19.45 3.26 9.90
N LEU A 85 19.03 3.69 8.70
CA LEU A 85 17.75 4.40 8.51
C LEU A 85 16.57 3.53 8.92
N ILE A 86 16.57 2.25 8.53
CA ILE A 86 15.54 1.27 8.93
C ILE A 86 15.43 1.16 10.46
N SER A 87 16.56 1.14 11.16
CA SER A 87 16.56 1.01 12.63
C SER A 87 16.02 2.25 13.37
N MET A 88 16.03 3.41 12.72
CA MET A 88 15.58 4.67 13.31
C MET A 88 14.13 5.03 12.95
N CYS A 89 13.60 4.47 11.85
CA CYS A 89 12.25 4.78 11.39
C CYS A 89 11.20 3.94 12.10
N ASP A 90 9.98 4.47 12.23
CA ASP A 90 8.81 3.75 12.72
C ASP A 90 8.23 2.75 11.70
N GLY A 91 8.79 2.71 10.52
CA GLY A 91 8.42 1.77 9.46
C GLY A 91 9.20 2.00 8.19
N GLN A 92 9.06 1.06 7.26
CA GLN A 92 9.74 1.10 5.96
C GLN A 92 8.82 0.62 4.86
N ILE A 93 8.94 1.25 3.69
CA ILE A 93 8.32 0.83 2.44
C ILE A 93 9.45 0.41 1.51
N ILE A 94 9.48 -0.86 1.15
CA ILE A 94 10.53 -1.42 0.30
C ILE A 94 10.02 -1.54 -1.12
N LEU A 95 10.75 -0.93 -2.06
CA LEU A 95 10.50 -1.04 -3.49
C LEU A 95 11.40 -2.15 -4.08
N SER A 96 10.78 -3.10 -4.77
CA SER A 96 11.45 -4.27 -5.34
C SER A 96 11.70 -4.10 -6.83
N ASN A 97 12.96 -4.23 -7.25
CA ASN A 97 13.33 -4.21 -8.66
C ASN A 97 12.76 -5.39 -9.46
N SER A 98 12.63 -6.58 -8.84
CA SER A 98 12.02 -7.76 -9.47
C SER A 98 10.54 -7.54 -9.75
N MET A 99 9.77 -7.08 -8.77
CA MET A 99 8.36 -6.76 -8.95
C MET A 99 8.16 -5.65 -10.00
N PHE A 100 9.06 -4.67 -10.03
CA PHE A 100 9.04 -3.63 -11.07
C PHE A 100 9.26 -4.21 -12.47
N ALA A 101 10.20 -5.14 -12.64
CA ALA A 101 10.46 -5.81 -13.90
C ALA A 101 9.30 -6.71 -14.36
N GLU A 102 8.56 -7.30 -13.41
CA GLU A 102 7.34 -8.08 -13.65
C GLU A 102 6.11 -7.22 -14.01
N GLY A 103 6.25 -5.89 -13.99
CA GLY A 103 5.16 -4.97 -14.31
C GLY A 103 4.24 -4.64 -13.15
N ILE A 104 4.53 -5.08 -11.93
CA ILE A 104 3.74 -4.77 -10.73
C ILE A 104 3.92 -3.30 -10.36
N ARG A 105 2.82 -2.58 -10.22
CA ARG A 105 2.79 -1.15 -9.90
C ARG A 105 1.75 -0.86 -8.81
N PRO A 106 2.14 -0.15 -7.72
CA PRO A 106 3.51 0.17 -7.32
C PRO A 106 4.32 -1.09 -6.98
N ALA A 107 5.64 -1.06 -7.21
CA ALA A 107 6.53 -2.21 -6.97
C ALA A 107 6.89 -2.34 -5.48
N ILE A 108 5.92 -2.21 -4.60
CA ILE A 108 6.07 -2.31 -3.14
C ILE A 108 6.06 -3.77 -2.75
N ASP A 109 7.12 -4.21 -2.05
CA ASP A 109 7.17 -5.54 -1.46
C ASP A 109 6.42 -5.54 -0.12
N PRO A 110 5.23 -6.17 -0.02
CA PRO A 110 4.45 -6.16 1.21
C PRO A 110 5.04 -7.09 2.29
N GLN A 111 5.96 -8.00 1.95
CA GLN A 111 6.60 -8.87 2.93
C GLN A 111 7.77 -8.18 3.62
N MET A 112 8.56 -7.43 2.85
CA MET A 112 9.72 -6.70 3.35
C MET A 112 9.36 -5.33 3.96
N SER A 113 8.22 -4.77 3.57
CA SER A 113 7.70 -3.53 4.13
C SER A 113 7.10 -3.76 5.52
N LEU A 114 7.43 -2.90 6.46
CA LEU A 114 7.04 -3.06 7.86
C LEU A 114 6.59 -1.70 8.45
N SER A 115 5.59 -1.73 9.31
CA SER A 115 5.24 -0.62 10.20
C SER A 115 5.30 -1.08 11.65
N ILE A 116 6.07 -0.38 12.49
CA ILE A 116 6.18 -0.65 13.93
C ILE A 116 4.91 -0.20 14.65
N VAL A 117 4.31 0.91 14.18
CA VAL A 117 3.02 1.41 14.71
C VAL A 117 1.88 0.46 14.38
N GLY A 118 1.93 -0.16 13.20
CA GLY A 118 0.96 -1.14 12.73
C GLY A 118 -0.45 -0.56 12.61
N GLY A 119 -1.46 -1.40 12.87
CA GLY A 119 -2.87 -1.03 12.73
C GLY A 119 -3.40 0.04 13.69
N ARG A 120 -2.56 0.57 14.61
CA ARG A 120 -2.99 1.63 15.55
C ARG A 120 -3.26 2.96 14.87
N SER A 121 -2.63 3.21 13.73
CA SER A 121 -2.81 4.44 12.93
C SER A 121 -3.88 4.30 11.85
N HIS A 122 -4.38 3.09 11.60
CA HIS A 122 -5.43 2.86 10.62
C HIS A 122 -6.79 3.29 11.16
N LEU A 123 -7.66 3.72 10.27
CA LEU A 123 -9.08 3.81 10.58
C LEU A 123 -9.58 2.42 10.99
N PRO A 124 -10.37 2.29 12.08
CA PRO A 124 -10.83 0.99 12.55
C PRO A 124 -11.46 0.13 11.47
N ILE A 125 -12.29 0.70 10.59
CA ILE A 125 -12.90 0.01 9.45
C ILE A 125 -11.86 -0.62 8.50
N LEU A 126 -10.79 0.11 8.17
CA LEU A 126 -9.72 -0.41 7.30
C LEU A 126 -8.90 -1.48 8.01
N ARG A 127 -8.65 -1.30 9.30
CA ARG A 127 -7.95 -2.29 10.11
C ARG A 127 -8.69 -3.63 10.12
N ASP A 128 -10.00 -3.61 10.34
CA ASP A 128 -10.82 -4.81 10.41
C ASP A 128 -10.94 -5.52 9.06
N LEU A 129 -11.05 -4.77 7.97
CA LEU A 129 -11.11 -5.32 6.61
C LEU A 129 -9.75 -5.85 6.11
N SER A 130 -8.64 -5.25 6.54
CA SER A 130 -7.29 -5.65 6.10
C SER A 130 -6.70 -6.83 6.86
N VAL A 131 -7.39 -7.35 7.88
CA VAL A 131 -6.94 -8.53 8.64
C VAL A 131 -6.65 -9.69 7.67
N ASN A 132 -5.47 -10.29 7.83
CA ASN A 132 -5.00 -11.43 7.04
C ASN A 132 -4.70 -11.18 5.54
N VAL A 133 -4.90 -9.99 4.98
CA VAL A 133 -4.59 -9.73 3.57
C VAL A 133 -3.12 -10.01 3.28
N ARG A 134 -2.22 -9.53 4.14
CA ARG A 134 -0.77 -9.78 4.01
C ARG A 134 -0.42 -11.27 4.09
N THR A 135 -1.01 -12.01 5.03
CA THR A 135 -0.78 -13.45 5.19
C THR A 135 -1.29 -14.24 4.00
N ARG A 136 -2.47 -13.88 3.48
CA ARG A 136 -3.04 -14.50 2.27
C ARG A 136 -2.19 -14.22 1.03
N HIS A 137 -1.68 -13.00 0.90
CA HIS A 137 -0.77 -12.65 -0.20
C HIS A 137 0.55 -13.45 -0.10
N ALA A 138 1.11 -13.63 1.10
CA ALA A 138 2.29 -14.46 1.29
C ALA A 138 2.05 -15.92 0.89
N ALA A 139 0.92 -16.52 1.32
CA ALA A 139 0.54 -17.87 0.92
C ALA A 139 0.33 -18.01 -0.61
N TYR A 140 -0.23 -16.99 -1.25
CA TYR A 140 -0.35 -16.95 -2.71
C TYR A 140 1.02 -17.04 -3.39
N LEU A 141 2.00 -16.21 -2.97
CA LEU A 141 3.33 -16.20 -3.58
C LEU A 141 4.06 -17.53 -3.42
N GLU A 142 3.89 -18.21 -2.29
CA GLU A 142 4.45 -19.57 -2.08
C GLU A 142 3.83 -20.58 -3.05
N ILE A 143 2.49 -20.55 -3.20
CA ILE A 143 1.79 -21.48 -4.10
C ILE A 143 2.07 -21.13 -5.55
N GLU A 144 2.19 -19.87 -5.93
CA GLU A 144 2.56 -19.46 -7.28
C GLU A 144 3.91 -20.05 -7.70
N GLN A 145 4.89 -20.05 -6.81
CA GLN A 145 6.19 -20.70 -7.05
C GLN A 145 6.06 -22.21 -7.23
N LEU A 146 5.24 -22.86 -6.39
CA LEU A 146 5.02 -24.31 -6.45
C LEU A 146 4.19 -24.74 -7.66
N SER A 147 3.26 -23.91 -8.12
CA SER A 147 2.39 -24.19 -9.28
C SER A 147 3.17 -24.41 -10.57
N ARG A 148 4.35 -23.82 -10.67
CA ARG A 148 5.27 -24.02 -11.82
C ARG A 148 5.88 -25.41 -11.87
N LEU A 149 5.81 -26.18 -10.77
CA LEU A 149 6.49 -27.46 -10.60
C LEU A 149 5.54 -28.65 -10.52
N SER A 150 4.28 -28.46 -10.15
CA SER A 150 3.31 -29.55 -9.92
C SER A 150 1.86 -29.12 -10.15
N SER A 151 0.96 -30.11 -10.31
CA SER A 151 -0.49 -29.87 -10.34
C SER A 151 -0.98 -29.42 -8.96
N LEU A 152 -1.83 -28.39 -8.94
CA LEU A 152 -2.39 -27.83 -7.71
C LEU A 152 -3.57 -28.67 -7.20
N SER A 153 -3.65 -28.83 -5.88
CA SER A 153 -4.87 -29.29 -5.20
C SER A 153 -5.99 -28.24 -5.30
N ASP A 154 -7.22 -28.63 -5.01
CA ASP A 154 -8.35 -27.68 -5.06
C ASP A 154 -8.21 -26.56 -4.02
N ASP A 155 -7.68 -26.84 -2.83
CA ASP A 155 -7.36 -25.82 -1.84
C ASP A 155 -6.31 -24.80 -2.35
N ALA A 156 -5.28 -25.30 -3.04
CA ALA A 156 -4.26 -24.44 -3.64
C ALA A 156 -4.81 -23.57 -4.77
N LYS A 157 -5.77 -24.07 -5.56
CA LYS A 157 -6.48 -23.27 -6.57
C LYS A 157 -7.25 -22.12 -5.95
N GLN A 158 -7.95 -22.36 -4.86
CA GLN A 158 -8.67 -21.32 -4.10
C GLN A 158 -7.72 -20.22 -3.60
N ILE A 159 -6.56 -20.60 -3.07
CA ILE A 159 -5.54 -19.64 -2.64
C ILE A 159 -5.01 -18.82 -3.83
N MET A 160 -4.83 -19.47 -5.00
CA MET A 160 -4.42 -18.80 -6.23
C MET A 160 -5.45 -17.75 -6.69
N LEU A 161 -6.73 -18.13 -6.81
CA LEU A 161 -7.81 -17.22 -7.23
C LEU A 161 -7.91 -15.99 -6.31
N ARG A 162 -7.85 -16.22 -5.00
CA ARG A 162 -7.89 -15.16 -4.01
C ARG A 162 -6.62 -14.28 -4.01
N GLY A 163 -5.47 -14.88 -4.27
CA GLY A 163 -4.21 -14.17 -4.41
C GLY A 163 -4.15 -13.28 -5.65
N GLU A 164 -4.70 -13.74 -6.77
CA GLU A 164 -4.87 -12.93 -7.98
C GLU A 164 -5.75 -11.71 -7.72
N ALA A 165 -6.85 -11.87 -6.99
CA ALA A 165 -7.70 -10.75 -6.58
C ALA A 165 -6.94 -9.73 -5.72
N ILE A 166 -6.13 -10.20 -4.75
CA ILE A 166 -5.27 -9.33 -3.93
C ILE A 166 -4.28 -8.56 -4.82
N ARG A 167 -3.66 -9.22 -5.79
CA ARG A 167 -2.70 -8.60 -6.71
C ARG A 167 -3.34 -7.51 -7.56
N GLU A 168 -4.55 -7.73 -8.07
CA GLU A 168 -5.27 -6.73 -8.86
C GLU A 168 -5.71 -5.52 -7.99
N ILE A 169 -6.15 -5.74 -6.75
CA ILE A 169 -6.45 -4.65 -5.80
C ILE A 169 -5.20 -3.83 -5.48
N PHE A 170 -4.03 -4.45 -5.38
CA PHE A 170 -2.77 -3.74 -5.11
C PHE A 170 -2.21 -3.05 -6.35
N HIS A 171 -2.72 -3.37 -7.54
CA HIS A 171 -2.31 -2.70 -8.75
C HIS A 171 -2.91 -1.29 -8.82
N GLN A 172 -2.05 -0.28 -8.78
CA GLN A 172 -2.45 1.12 -8.86
C GLN A 172 -1.91 1.75 -10.14
N GLY A 173 -2.80 2.30 -10.95
CA GLY A 173 -2.43 3.03 -12.16
C GLY A 173 -1.67 4.32 -11.84
N HIS A 174 -0.99 4.84 -12.85
CA HIS A 174 -0.23 6.09 -12.70
C HIS A 174 -1.18 7.26 -12.38
N HIS A 175 -0.89 8.04 -11.35
CA HIS A 175 -1.69 9.17 -10.87
C HIS A 175 -3.10 8.83 -10.36
N MET A 176 -3.41 7.56 -10.14
CA MET A 176 -4.68 7.18 -9.51
C MET A 176 -4.61 7.39 -8.00
N LEU A 177 -5.57 8.14 -7.50
CA LEU A 177 -5.80 8.32 -6.06
C LEU A 177 -6.96 7.44 -5.65
N CYS A 178 -6.79 6.65 -4.60
CA CYS A 178 -7.82 5.81 -4.03
C CYS A 178 -8.40 6.51 -2.79
N SER A 179 -9.72 6.73 -2.75
CA SER A 179 -10.39 7.26 -1.56
C SER A 179 -10.54 6.21 -0.48
N VAL A 180 -10.82 6.64 0.74
CA VAL A 180 -11.07 5.71 1.86
C VAL A 180 -12.29 4.82 1.56
N ALA A 181 -13.35 5.40 1.00
CA ALA A 181 -14.56 4.64 0.64
C ALA A 181 -14.26 3.57 -0.42
N GLU A 182 -13.50 3.92 -1.45
CA GLU A 182 -13.07 2.97 -2.48
C GLU A 182 -12.24 1.83 -1.90
N LEU A 183 -11.27 2.14 -1.01
CA LEU A 183 -10.46 1.14 -0.34
C LEU A 183 -11.32 0.19 0.53
N VAL A 184 -12.33 0.72 1.21
CA VAL A 184 -13.29 -0.05 2.00
C VAL A 184 -14.08 -1.00 1.09
N LEU A 185 -14.58 -0.53 -0.05
CA LEU A 185 -15.31 -1.35 -1.03
C LEU A 185 -14.45 -2.50 -1.57
N LEU A 186 -13.21 -2.20 -1.98
CA LEU A 186 -12.26 -3.19 -2.49
C LEU A 186 -11.91 -4.26 -1.43
N LEU A 187 -11.59 -3.83 -0.22
CA LEU A 187 -11.24 -4.75 0.86
C LEU A 187 -12.44 -5.57 1.34
N TYR A 188 -13.64 -4.99 1.34
CA TYR A 188 -14.86 -5.71 1.67
C TYR A 188 -15.18 -6.78 0.61
N ALA A 189 -15.11 -6.44 -0.67
CA ALA A 189 -15.29 -7.37 -1.78
C ALA A 189 -14.28 -8.53 -1.71
N LEU A 190 -13.02 -8.24 -1.36
CA LEU A 190 -12.00 -9.26 -1.15
C LEU A 190 -12.33 -10.16 0.06
N ARG A 191 -12.78 -9.59 1.18
CA ARG A 191 -13.15 -10.34 2.40
C ARG A 191 -14.26 -11.34 2.13
N GLU A 192 -15.29 -10.90 1.43
CA GLU A 192 -16.46 -11.73 1.08
C GLU A 192 -16.20 -12.71 -0.07
N GLY A 193 -15.02 -12.63 -0.74
CA GLY A 193 -14.69 -13.51 -1.86
C GLY A 193 -15.39 -13.15 -3.17
N TYR A 194 -15.95 -11.95 -3.26
CA TYR A 194 -16.68 -11.46 -4.43
C TYR A 194 -15.84 -11.49 -5.73
N LEU A 195 -14.53 -11.31 -5.60
CA LEU A 195 -13.60 -11.27 -6.74
C LEU A 195 -13.03 -12.65 -7.10
N ASP A 196 -13.23 -13.69 -6.29
CA ASP A 196 -12.52 -14.96 -6.44
C ASP A 196 -12.82 -15.63 -7.79
N ASP A 197 -14.10 -15.67 -8.19
CA ASP A 197 -14.57 -16.37 -9.38
C ASP A 197 -14.66 -15.48 -10.65
N LEU A 198 -14.35 -14.18 -10.54
CA LEU A 198 -14.42 -13.27 -11.69
C LEU A 198 -13.23 -13.49 -12.66
N PRO A 199 -13.45 -13.34 -13.96
CA PRO A 199 -12.37 -13.24 -14.95
C PRO A 199 -11.41 -12.08 -14.62
N LEU A 200 -10.17 -12.18 -15.09
CA LEU A 200 -9.15 -11.15 -14.81
C LEU A 200 -9.56 -9.75 -15.32
N GLU A 201 -10.22 -9.68 -16.46
CA GLU A 201 -10.70 -8.42 -17.03
C GLU A 201 -11.78 -7.77 -16.17
N SER A 202 -12.74 -8.56 -15.69
CA SER A 202 -13.78 -8.08 -14.75
C SER A 202 -13.19 -7.66 -13.40
N LYS A 203 -12.18 -8.39 -12.89
CA LYS A 203 -11.44 -7.97 -11.68
C LYS A 203 -10.82 -6.58 -11.87
N ARG A 204 -10.17 -6.33 -13.01
CA ARG A 204 -9.55 -5.04 -13.33
C ARG A 204 -10.56 -3.93 -13.51
N ALA A 205 -11.65 -4.21 -14.22
CA ALA A 205 -12.75 -3.25 -14.38
C ALA A 205 -13.34 -2.87 -13.01
N PHE A 206 -13.62 -3.86 -12.16
CA PHE A 206 -14.09 -3.62 -10.80
C PHE A 206 -13.12 -2.75 -10.02
N CYS A 207 -11.83 -3.11 -9.95
CA CYS A 207 -10.83 -2.37 -9.19
C CYS A 207 -10.66 -0.92 -9.67
N SER A 208 -10.87 -0.64 -10.96
CA SER A 208 -10.70 0.71 -11.51
C SER A 208 -11.95 1.58 -11.47
N LEU A 209 -13.14 1.00 -11.48
CA LEU A 209 -14.39 1.73 -11.68
C LEU A 209 -15.34 1.74 -10.47
N ILE A 210 -15.17 0.81 -9.52
CA ILE A 210 -16.09 0.69 -8.36
C ILE A 210 -16.19 1.97 -7.55
N GLY A 211 -15.11 2.73 -7.43
CA GLY A 211 -15.11 4.01 -6.71
C GLY A 211 -15.97 5.07 -7.40
N ASP A 212 -15.86 5.20 -8.72
CA ASP A 212 -16.67 6.13 -9.51
C ASP A 212 -18.14 5.70 -9.51
N PHE A 213 -18.40 4.41 -9.78
CA PHE A 213 -19.74 3.83 -9.72
C PHE A 213 -20.44 4.10 -8.38
N ALA A 214 -19.74 3.84 -7.27
CA ALA A 214 -20.32 4.09 -5.95
C ALA A 214 -20.59 5.57 -5.67
N ARG A 215 -19.73 6.47 -6.17
CA ARG A 215 -19.96 7.92 -6.05
C ARG A 215 -21.17 8.39 -6.84
N ASP A 216 -21.39 7.81 -8.01
CA ASP A 216 -22.50 8.19 -8.91
C ASP A 216 -23.83 7.62 -8.43
N MET A 217 -23.86 6.33 -8.11
CA MET A 217 -25.10 5.63 -7.74
C MET A 217 -25.47 5.74 -6.27
N HIS A 218 -24.49 5.81 -5.38
CA HIS A 218 -24.69 5.80 -3.92
C HIS A 218 -23.93 6.90 -3.18
N PRO A 219 -24.02 8.19 -3.58
CA PRO A 219 -23.21 9.29 -3.02
C PRO A 219 -23.43 9.50 -1.52
N GLY A 220 -24.60 9.13 -1.01
CA GLY A 220 -24.94 9.20 0.40
C GLY A 220 -24.15 8.20 1.25
N LEU A 221 -24.02 6.97 0.75
CA LEU A 221 -23.30 5.90 1.42
C LEU A 221 -21.78 6.12 1.36
N VAL A 222 -21.26 6.59 0.22
CA VAL A 222 -19.84 6.94 0.09
C VAL A 222 -19.45 7.99 1.14
N ARG A 223 -20.22 9.07 1.27
CA ARG A 223 -19.99 10.08 2.32
C ARG A 223 -20.13 9.53 3.73
N HIS A 224 -21.04 8.57 3.94
CA HIS A 224 -21.19 7.91 5.21
C HIS A 224 -19.93 7.08 5.55
N ILE A 225 -19.42 6.27 4.62
CA ILE A 225 -18.20 5.47 4.79
C ILE A 225 -16.99 6.36 5.10
N GLU A 226 -16.88 7.51 4.46
CA GLU A 226 -15.78 8.46 4.72
C GLU A 226 -15.82 9.11 6.11
N GLN A 227 -16.98 9.11 6.76
CA GLN A 227 -17.20 9.71 8.08
C GLN A 227 -17.23 8.69 9.22
N VAL A 228 -17.52 7.43 8.91
CA VAL A 228 -17.66 6.36 9.90
C VAL A 228 -16.31 5.71 10.16
N GLU A 229 -15.95 5.59 11.45
CA GLU A 229 -14.70 4.95 11.83
C GLU A 229 -14.82 3.42 11.95
N GLU A 230 -16.03 2.88 12.11
CA GLU A 230 -16.27 1.46 12.37
C GLU A 230 -17.22 0.85 11.33
N LEU A 231 -17.04 -0.44 11.05
CA LEU A 231 -17.91 -1.21 10.17
C LEU A 231 -19.19 -1.62 10.92
N THR A 232 -20.26 -0.85 10.75
CA THR A 232 -21.57 -1.17 11.33
C THR A 232 -22.38 -2.12 10.43
N PRO A 233 -23.36 -2.86 10.97
CA PRO A 233 -24.25 -3.69 10.15
C PRO A 233 -24.95 -2.91 9.02
N ASP A 234 -25.39 -1.68 9.30
CA ASP A 234 -26.03 -0.83 8.29
C ASP A 234 -25.05 -0.44 7.16
N THR A 235 -23.77 -0.18 7.51
CA THR A 235 -22.71 0.10 6.53
C THR A 235 -22.41 -1.15 5.71
N GLU A 236 -22.35 -2.34 6.32
CA GLU A 236 -22.16 -3.60 5.60
C GLU A 236 -23.30 -3.87 4.61
N ASP A 237 -24.54 -3.69 5.03
CA ASP A 237 -25.71 -3.89 4.16
C ASP A 237 -25.70 -2.90 2.98
N GLY A 238 -25.30 -1.66 3.23
CA GLY A 238 -25.11 -0.68 2.18
C GLY A 238 -24.01 -1.06 1.18
N ILE A 239 -22.85 -1.53 1.67
CA ILE A 239 -21.76 -2.02 0.80
C ILE A 239 -22.22 -3.22 -0.03
N ARG A 240 -22.94 -4.18 0.59
CA ARG A 240 -23.53 -5.33 -0.14
C ARG A 240 -24.49 -4.88 -1.23
N GLN A 241 -25.23 -3.81 -1.01
CA GLN A 241 -26.13 -3.27 -2.03
C GLN A 241 -25.33 -2.70 -3.22
N ILE A 242 -24.28 -1.92 -2.97
CA ILE A 242 -23.40 -1.42 -4.05
C ILE A 242 -22.84 -2.59 -4.88
N LEU A 243 -22.36 -3.65 -4.23
CA LEU A 243 -21.80 -4.82 -4.93
C LEU A 243 -22.85 -5.55 -5.78
N LYS A 244 -24.09 -5.65 -5.30
CA LYS A 244 -25.20 -6.24 -6.07
C LYS A 244 -25.57 -5.39 -7.28
N ASP A 245 -25.64 -4.07 -7.10
CA ASP A 245 -25.97 -3.15 -8.17
C ASP A 245 -24.89 -3.12 -9.25
N TRP A 246 -23.61 -3.23 -8.83
CA TRP A 246 -22.49 -3.43 -9.76
C TRP A 246 -22.63 -4.71 -10.58
N GLN A 247 -22.92 -5.86 -9.92
CA GLN A 247 -23.14 -7.13 -10.63
C GLN A 247 -24.28 -7.06 -11.63
N ALA A 248 -25.37 -6.40 -11.25
CA ALA A 248 -26.54 -6.26 -12.14
C ALA A 248 -26.17 -5.46 -13.39
N GLN A 249 -25.38 -4.40 -13.25
CA GLN A 249 -24.92 -3.60 -14.37
C GLN A 249 -23.92 -4.38 -15.25
N GLU A 250 -22.93 -5.05 -14.68
CA GLU A 250 -21.95 -5.85 -15.43
C GLU A 250 -22.66 -6.95 -16.27
N ASN A 251 -23.67 -7.63 -15.70
CA ASN A 251 -24.44 -8.64 -16.42
C ASN A 251 -25.25 -8.03 -17.58
N HIS A 252 -25.80 -6.83 -17.39
CA HIS A 252 -26.55 -6.13 -18.44
C HIS A 252 -25.64 -5.74 -19.61
N ASP A 253 -24.46 -5.18 -19.30
CA ASP A 253 -23.47 -4.79 -20.32
C ASP A 253 -22.97 -6.02 -21.13
N VAL A 254 -22.81 -7.17 -20.48
CA VAL A 254 -22.43 -8.44 -21.13
C VAL A 254 -23.57 -8.96 -22.02
N GLU A 255 -24.84 -8.86 -21.59
CA GLU A 255 -26.00 -9.29 -22.38
C GLU A 255 -26.20 -8.39 -23.60
N GLU A 256 -26.03 -7.07 -23.48
CA GLU A 256 -26.11 -6.13 -24.62
C GLU A 256 -25.05 -6.43 -25.69
N LEU A 257 -23.80 -6.67 -25.26
CA LEU A 257 -22.71 -7.02 -26.18
C LEU A 257 -22.96 -8.36 -26.90
N ALA A 258 -23.53 -9.36 -26.21
CA ALA A 258 -23.87 -10.65 -26.81
C ALA A 258 -25.03 -10.54 -27.82
N GLU A 259 -25.99 -9.66 -27.59
CA GLU A 259 -27.08 -9.39 -28.53
C GLU A 259 -26.62 -8.63 -29.78
N GLU A 260 -25.64 -7.70 -29.64
CA GLU A 260 -25.04 -7.00 -30.77
C GLU A 260 -24.19 -7.92 -31.65
N GLU A 261 -23.41 -8.85 -31.06
CA GLU A 261 -22.62 -9.83 -31.80
C GLU A 261 -23.49 -10.94 -32.45
N GLY A 262 -24.63 -11.29 -31.86
CA GLY A 262 -25.57 -12.26 -32.39
C GLY A 262 -26.44 -11.78 -33.55
N CYS A 263 -26.45 -10.46 -33.81
CA CYS A 263 -27.17 -9.84 -34.94
C CYS A 263 -26.29 -9.58 -36.19
N SER A 264 -25.05 -9.99 -36.21
CA SER A 264 -24.12 -9.88 -37.33
C SER A 264 -23.91 -11.22 -38.00
#